data_d06963625eca4784bab3c9a88a2fd282
#
_entry.id   d06963625eca4784bab3c9a88a2fd282
#
_cell.length_a   1.000
_cell.length_b   1.000
_cell.length_c   1.000
_cell.angle_alpha   90.00
_cell.angle_beta   90.00
_cell.angle_gamma   90.00
#
_symmetry.space_group_name_H-M   'P 1'
#
loop_
_entity.id
_entity.type
_entity.pdbx_description
1 polymer ?
#
loop_
_entity_poly.entity_id
_entity_poly.type
_entity_poly.pdbx_seq_one_letter_code
_entity_poly.pdbx_strand_id
1 'polypeptide(L)'
;VIPGLMDNHLHNAGGGPGVDLSLARTLQEVLDAIAARVKQSKAGELIITNADWHEAQLKEQRLPLRRDLDAIAPHHPVVVVRGGHEYILNSAALQKISRYPDGELNGELLDTARALATLPARPTLSREEQLQQRRDEYRKLNAAGLTTVRHPGAPVQEYRLVEELKQRGLLTR
;
A
#
# COMPACT_ATOMS: atom_id res chain seq x y z
N VAL A 1 -0.57 33.22 12.47
CA VAL A 1 -1.02 31.89 12.93
C VAL A 1 -2.26 31.53 12.13
N ILE A 2 -2.25 30.35 11.51
CA ILE A 2 -3.42 29.80 10.78
C ILE A 2 -3.95 28.59 11.56
N PRO A 3 -5.23 28.23 11.44
CA PRO A 3 -5.78 26.98 11.95
C PRO A 3 -5.05 25.79 11.34
N GLY A 4 -5.01 24.66 12.06
CA GLY A 4 -4.52 23.40 11.50
C GLY A 4 -5.37 22.95 10.31
N LEU A 5 -4.74 22.25 9.38
CA LEU A 5 -5.42 21.72 8.20
C LEU A 5 -6.33 20.54 8.58
N MET A 6 -7.38 20.34 7.80
CA MET A 6 -8.30 19.22 7.94
C MET A 6 -8.32 18.40 6.64
N ASP A 7 -8.20 17.09 6.75
CA ASP A 7 -8.52 16.15 5.68
C ASP A 7 -9.83 15.43 6.01
N ASN A 8 -10.85 15.66 5.20
CA ASN A 8 -12.19 15.12 5.42
C ASN A 8 -12.39 13.72 4.79
N HIS A 9 -11.39 13.15 4.13
CA HIS A 9 -11.50 11.86 3.46
C HIS A 9 -10.14 11.15 3.37
N LEU A 10 -9.62 10.67 4.48
CA LEU A 10 -8.34 9.97 4.54
C LEU A 10 -8.54 8.46 4.65
N HIS A 11 -7.91 7.71 3.76
CA HIS A 11 -7.73 6.26 3.88
C HIS A 11 -6.25 5.97 4.08
N ASN A 12 -5.85 5.35 5.17
CA ASN A 12 -4.48 4.92 5.47
C ASN A 12 -3.37 5.95 5.21
N ALA A 13 -2.83 6.52 6.25
CA ALA A 13 -1.62 7.34 6.13
C ALA A 13 -0.44 6.46 5.67
N GLY A 14 0.10 6.75 4.48
CA GLY A 14 1.28 6.06 3.92
C GLY A 14 1.01 4.76 3.18
N GLY A 15 -0.27 4.47 2.82
CA GLY A 15 -0.61 3.40 1.86
C GLY A 15 -0.33 1.97 2.30
N GLY A 16 0.05 1.75 3.56
CA GLY A 16 0.35 0.42 4.09
C GLY A 16 1.79 -0.06 3.86
N PRO A 17 2.10 -1.30 4.25
CA PRO A 17 3.42 -1.87 4.11
C PRO A 17 3.74 -2.19 2.65
N GLY A 18 5.04 -2.29 2.35
CA GLY A 18 5.55 -2.67 1.04
C GLY A 18 6.53 -1.66 0.47
N VAL A 19 6.87 -1.82 -0.81
CA VAL A 19 7.72 -0.86 -1.53
C VAL A 19 6.99 0.47 -1.63
N ASP A 20 7.60 1.53 -1.12
CA ASP A 20 7.00 2.86 -1.14
C ASP A 20 7.11 3.47 -2.55
N LEU A 21 5.96 3.77 -3.15
CA LEU A 21 5.82 4.39 -4.46
C LEU A 21 5.26 5.82 -4.40
N SER A 22 5.03 6.37 -3.22
CA SER A 22 4.37 7.67 -3.03
C SER A 22 5.11 8.83 -3.71
N LEU A 23 6.43 8.74 -3.83
CA LEU A 23 7.27 9.76 -4.45
C LEU A 23 7.64 9.48 -5.92
N ALA A 24 7.25 8.34 -6.48
CA ALA A 24 7.51 8.02 -7.87
C ALA A 24 6.81 9.03 -8.81
N ARG A 25 7.52 9.51 -9.83
CA ARG A 25 7.01 10.45 -10.84
C ARG A 25 7.12 9.91 -12.26
N THR A 26 7.76 8.76 -12.42
CA THR A 26 7.86 8.04 -13.69
C THR A 26 7.63 6.56 -13.47
N LEU A 27 7.22 5.87 -14.52
CA LEU A 27 7.10 4.41 -14.49
C LEU A 27 8.46 3.75 -14.21
N GLN A 28 9.55 4.33 -14.72
CA GLN A 28 10.89 3.82 -14.46
C GLN A 28 11.22 3.85 -12.96
N GLU A 29 10.89 4.93 -12.25
CA GLU A 29 11.10 5.02 -10.79
C GLU A 29 10.29 3.97 -10.03
N VAL A 30 9.06 3.66 -10.48
CA VAL A 30 8.26 2.54 -9.92
C VAL A 30 8.99 1.22 -10.09
N LEU A 31 9.49 0.94 -11.30
CA LEU A 31 10.20 -0.30 -11.63
C LEU A 31 11.53 -0.39 -10.88
N ASP A 32 12.27 0.71 -10.76
CA ASP A 32 13.55 0.76 -10.05
C ASP A 32 13.37 0.50 -8.55
N ALA A 33 12.34 1.06 -7.93
CA ALA A 33 12.02 0.81 -6.52
C ALA A 33 11.70 -0.66 -6.26
N ILE A 34 10.91 -1.27 -7.14
CA ILE A 34 10.59 -2.71 -7.06
C ILE A 34 11.85 -3.55 -7.28
N ALA A 35 12.66 -3.24 -8.30
CA ALA A 35 13.91 -3.95 -8.60
C ALA A 35 14.92 -3.86 -7.45
N ALA A 36 15.00 -2.72 -6.77
CA ALA A 36 15.83 -2.55 -5.58
C ALA A 36 15.39 -3.49 -4.45
N ARG A 37 14.09 -3.63 -4.22
CA ARG A 37 13.54 -4.57 -3.23
C ARG A 37 13.80 -6.01 -3.62
N VAL A 38 13.65 -6.38 -4.90
CA VAL A 38 13.95 -7.72 -5.43
C VAL A 38 15.38 -8.12 -5.08
N LYS A 39 16.37 -7.24 -5.29
CA LYS A 39 17.78 -7.49 -4.99
C LYS A 39 18.06 -7.78 -3.50
N GLN A 40 17.19 -7.28 -2.61
CA GLN A 40 17.33 -7.46 -1.16
C GLN A 40 16.52 -8.65 -0.62
N SER A 41 15.71 -9.29 -1.47
CA SER A 41 14.78 -10.35 -1.11
C SER A 41 15.37 -11.72 -1.33
N LYS A 42 14.86 -12.71 -0.58
CA LYS A 42 15.18 -14.12 -0.81
C LYS A 42 14.54 -14.59 -2.11
N ALA A 43 15.16 -15.52 -2.80
CA ALA A 43 14.61 -16.08 -4.04
C ALA A 43 13.16 -16.56 -3.85
N GLY A 44 12.26 -16.12 -4.74
CA GLY A 44 10.84 -16.46 -4.70
C GLY A 44 10.02 -15.75 -3.62
N GLU A 45 10.62 -14.83 -2.87
CA GLU A 45 9.90 -13.99 -1.90
C GLU A 45 8.90 -13.08 -2.63
N LEU A 46 7.69 -12.96 -2.07
CA LEU A 46 6.66 -12.08 -2.60
C LEU A 46 7.00 -10.62 -2.33
N ILE A 47 6.99 -9.82 -3.38
CA ILE A 47 7.18 -8.36 -3.34
C ILE A 47 5.83 -7.69 -3.48
N ILE A 48 5.52 -6.82 -2.52
CA ILE A 48 4.28 -6.04 -2.50
C ILE A 48 4.65 -4.56 -2.42
N THR A 49 3.89 -3.70 -3.09
CA THR A 49 4.03 -2.25 -2.96
C THR A 49 3.04 -1.70 -1.94
N ASN A 50 3.30 -0.47 -1.46
CA ASN A 50 2.27 0.31 -0.78
C ASN A 50 1.17 0.74 -1.78
N ALA A 51 0.08 1.29 -1.26
CA ALA A 51 -1.07 1.74 -2.06
C ALA A 51 -1.17 3.27 -2.20
N ASP A 52 -0.18 4.01 -1.68
CA ASP A 52 -0.21 5.48 -1.60
C ASP A 52 0.43 6.13 -2.85
N TRP A 53 -0.10 5.76 -4.00
CA TRP A 53 0.31 6.30 -5.29
C TRP A 53 -0.82 6.17 -6.31
N HIS A 54 -0.71 6.93 -7.41
CA HIS A 54 -1.68 6.93 -8.50
C HIS A 54 -0.94 7.13 -9.83
N GLU A 55 -1.40 6.46 -10.90
CA GLU A 55 -0.80 6.57 -12.24
C GLU A 55 -0.80 8.01 -12.78
N ALA A 56 -1.75 8.85 -12.36
CA ALA A 56 -1.79 10.26 -12.77
C ALA A 56 -0.60 11.10 -12.24
N GLN A 57 0.14 10.61 -11.22
CA GLN A 57 1.36 11.27 -10.77
C GLN A 57 2.58 10.92 -11.63
N LEU A 58 2.47 9.86 -12.46
CA LEU A 58 3.54 9.42 -13.33
C LEU A 58 3.50 10.18 -14.66
N LYS A 59 4.66 10.48 -15.21
CA LYS A 59 4.79 11.13 -16.52
C LYS A 59 4.07 10.38 -17.63
N GLU A 60 4.10 9.05 -17.58
CA GLU A 60 3.49 8.16 -18.56
C GLU A 60 1.97 8.03 -18.38
N GLN A 61 1.42 8.47 -17.26
CA GLN A 61 -0.01 8.41 -16.90
C GLN A 61 -0.65 7.04 -17.14
N ARG A 62 0.11 5.97 -16.88
CA ARG A 62 -0.35 4.59 -17.01
C ARG A 62 0.15 3.71 -15.86
N LEU A 63 -0.56 2.63 -15.61
CA LEU A 63 -0.14 1.57 -14.71
C LEU A 63 1.04 0.77 -15.30
N PRO A 64 1.90 0.16 -14.49
CA PRO A 64 2.82 -0.86 -14.95
C PRO A 64 2.03 -2.04 -15.50
N LEU A 65 2.51 -2.64 -16.57
CA LEU A 65 1.94 -3.85 -17.15
C LEU A 65 2.70 -5.07 -16.62
N ARG A 66 2.07 -6.24 -16.72
CA ARG A 66 2.72 -7.51 -16.36
C ARG A 66 4.11 -7.67 -16.99
N ARG A 67 4.26 -7.34 -18.27
CA ARG A 67 5.54 -7.41 -18.98
C ARG A 67 6.61 -6.47 -18.41
N ASP A 68 6.20 -5.29 -17.90
CA ASP A 68 7.13 -4.35 -17.28
C ASP A 68 7.68 -4.94 -15.97
N LEU A 69 6.82 -5.61 -15.20
CA LEU A 69 7.19 -6.29 -13.96
C LEU A 69 7.98 -7.58 -14.21
N ASP A 70 7.62 -8.36 -15.21
CA ASP A 70 8.34 -9.59 -15.60
C ASP A 70 9.79 -9.30 -15.99
N ALA A 71 10.04 -8.16 -16.65
CA ALA A 71 11.38 -7.75 -17.06
C ALA A 71 12.32 -7.51 -15.88
N ILE A 72 11.81 -7.04 -14.73
CA ILE A 72 12.62 -6.69 -13.55
C ILE A 72 12.59 -7.75 -12.45
N ALA A 73 11.60 -8.63 -12.45
CA ALA A 73 11.38 -9.62 -11.40
C ALA A 73 10.85 -10.96 -11.95
N PRO A 74 11.57 -11.63 -12.89
CA PRO A 74 11.06 -12.84 -13.54
C PRO A 74 10.86 -14.02 -12.58
N HIS A 75 11.56 -14.05 -11.45
CA HIS A 75 11.57 -15.16 -10.49
C HIS A 75 10.94 -14.80 -9.13
N HIS A 76 10.50 -13.56 -8.94
CA HIS A 76 9.85 -13.09 -7.73
C HIS A 76 8.40 -12.76 -8.04
N PRO A 77 7.42 -13.30 -7.30
CA PRO A 77 6.05 -12.82 -7.41
C PRO A 77 5.99 -11.36 -6.99
N VAL A 78 5.42 -10.51 -7.84
CA VAL A 78 5.24 -9.08 -7.60
C VAL A 78 3.77 -8.73 -7.66
N VAL A 79 3.29 -8.01 -6.65
CA VAL A 79 1.95 -7.45 -6.60
C VAL A 79 2.07 -5.95 -6.36
N VAL A 80 1.73 -5.18 -7.39
CA VAL A 80 1.64 -3.73 -7.30
C VAL A 80 0.22 -3.36 -6.88
N VAL A 81 0.10 -2.67 -5.75
CA VAL A 81 -1.19 -2.25 -5.20
C VAL A 81 -1.45 -0.80 -5.57
N ARG A 82 -2.60 -0.52 -6.14
CA ARG A 82 -3.01 0.84 -6.49
C ARG A 82 -4.32 1.18 -5.79
N GLY A 83 -4.29 2.16 -4.88
CA GLY A 83 -5.47 2.64 -4.17
C GLY A 83 -6.19 1.60 -3.29
N GLY A 84 -5.61 0.42 -3.08
CA GLY A 84 -6.16 -0.64 -2.24
C GLY A 84 -7.30 -1.46 -2.86
N HIS A 85 -7.63 -1.25 -4.11
CA HIS A 85 -8.70 -1.98 -4.82
C HIS A 85 -8.31 -2.44 -6.23
N GLU A 86 -7.15 -2.07 -6.71
CA GLU A 86 -6.60 -2.49 -8.00
C GLU A 86 -5.21 -3.10 -7.78
N TYR A 87 -4.98 -4.25 -8.39
CA TYR A 87 -3.79 -5.05 -8.19
C TYR A 87 -3.22 -5.47 -9.54
N ILE A 88 -1.95 -5.14 -9.78
CA ILE A 88 -1.22 -5.54 -10.98
C ILE A 88 -0.21 -6.60 -10.58
N LEU A 89 -0.27 -7.76 -11.23
CA LEU A 89 0.54 -8.92 -10.93
C LEU A 89 1.47 -9.24 -12.09
N ASN A 90 2.70 -9.65 -11.76
CA ASN A 90 3.57 -10.25 -12.74
C ASN A 90 3.24 -11.74 -12.97
N SER A 91 3.87 -12.35 -13.96
CA SER A 91 3.63 -13.77 -14.31
C SER A 91 3.91 -14.72 -13.15
N ALA A 92 4.96 -14.47 -12.36
CA ALA A 92 5.29 -15.29 -11.20
C ALA A 92 4.25 -15.20 -10.07
N ALA A 93 3.61 -14.03 -9.88
CA ALA A 93 2.51 -13.88 -8.94
C ALA A 93 1.24 -14.57 -9.45
N LEU A 94 0.93 -14.42 -10.73
CA LEU A 94 -0.24 -15.03 -11.35
C LEU A 94 -0.23 -16.56 -11.29
N GLN A 95 0.94 -17.19 -11.37
CA GLN A 95 1.08 -18.65 -11.22
C GLN A 95 0.66 -19.15 -9.83
N LYS A 96 0.63 -18.30 -8.81
CA LYS A 96 0.20 -18.64 -7.45
C LYS A 96 -1.30 -18.52 -7.24
N ILE A 97 -2.04 -17.98 -8.21
CA ILE A 97 -3.48 -17.85 -8.13
C ILE A 97 -4.12 -19.12 -8.65
N SER A 98 -4.95 -19.78 -7.82
CA SER A 98 -5.61 -21.05 -8.17
C SER A 98 -6.66 -20.93 -9.29
N ARG A 99 -7.07 -19.73 -9.64
CA ARG A 99 -8.06 -19.48 -10.70
C ARG A 99 -7.79 -18.13 -11.38
N TYR A 100 -7.47 -18.18 -12.65
CA TYR A 100 -7.28 -17.02 -13.50
C TYR A 100 -8.63 -16.49 -13.97
N PRO A 101 -8.93 -15.19 -13.94
CA PRO A 101 -10.03 -14.63 -14.69
C PRO A 101 -9.72 -14.77 -16.19
N ASP A 102 -10.61 -15.40 -16.94
CA ASP A 102 -10.49 -15.47 -18.38
C ASP A 102 -10.42 -14.05 -18.96
N GLY A 103 -9.38 -13.75 -19.73
CA GLY A 103 -9.24 -12.48 -20.45
C GLY A 103 -8.29 -11.43 -19.85
N GLU A 104 -7.66 -11.66 -18.71
CA GLU A 104 -6.66 -10.73 -18.14
C GLU A 104 -5.28 -10.92 -18.75
N LEU A 105 -5.04 -10.25 -19.86
CA LEU A 105 -3.75 -10.32 -20.55
C LEU A 105 -2.64 -9.49 -19.91
N ASN A 106 -2.99 -8.49 -19.11
CA ASN A 106 -2.05 -7.55 -18.46
C ASN A 106 -1.70 -7.90 -17.02
N GLY A 107 -2.40 -8.83 -16.39
CA GLY A 107 -2.20 -9.19 -14.97
C GLY A 107 -2.91 -8.25 -14.00
N GLU A 108 -3.75 -7.35 -14.48
CA GLU A 108 -4.55 -6.44 -13.65
C GLU A 108 -5.74 -7.18 -13.04
N LEU A 109 -5.88 -7.08 -11.72
CA LEU A 109 -6.99 -7.65 -10.97
C LEU A 109 -7.77 -6.55 -10.26
N LEU A 110 -9.03 -6.39 -10.63
CA LEU A 110 -9.98 -5.46 -9.98
C LEU A 110 -10.78 -6.13 -8.87
N ASP A 111 -10.74 -7.45 -8.77
CA ASP A 111 -11.36 -8.21 -7.69
C ASP A 111 -10.48 -8.22 -6.44
N THR A 112 -10.79 -7.32 -5.51
CA THR A 112 -10.07 -7.17 -4.26
C THR A 112 -10.04 -8.45 -3.42
N ALA A 113 -11.13 -9.21 -3.36
CA ALA A 113 -11.20 -10.44 -2.58
C ALA A 113 -10.24 -11.50 -3.13
N ARG A 114 -10.19 -11.64 -4.45
CA ARG A 114 -9.28 -12.57 -5.12
C ARG A 114 -7.83 -12.14 -5.00
N ALA A 115 -7.54 -10.86 -5.20
CA ALA A 115 -6.21 -10.32 -5.07
C ALA A 115 -5.69 -10.47 -3.62
N LEU A 116 -6.50 -10.18 -2.63
CA LEU A 116 -6.15 -10.36 -1.21
C LEU A 116 -5.86 -11.82 -0.86
N ALA A 117 -6.55 -12.78 -1.49
CA ALA A 117 -6.32 -14.21 -1.27
C ALA A 117 -4.92 -14.67 -1.76
N THR A 118 -4.27 -13.91 -2.64
CA THR A 118 -2.92 -14.19 -3.13
C THR A 118 -1.82 -13.60 -2.25
N LEU A 119 -2.19 -12.65 -1.39
CA LEU A 119 -1.23 -11.98 -0.52
C LEU A 119 -0.97 -12.84 0.73
N PRO A 120 0.27 -12.85 1.25
CA PRO A 120 0.54 -13.50 2.51
C PRO A 120 -0.31 -12.84 3.61
N ALA A 121 -0.75 -13.64 4.57
CA ALA A 121 -1.40 -13.10 5.75
C ALA A 121 -0.49 -12.03 6.39
N ARG A 122 -1.05 -10.87 6.67
CA ARG A 122 -0.30 -9.83 7.39
C ARG A 122 0.09 -10.36 8.77
N PRO A 123 1.31 -10.10 9.23
CA PRO A 123 1.68 -10.42 10.60
C PRO A 123 0.67 -9.82 11.57
N THR A 124 0.20 -10.62 12.51
CA THR A 124 -0.66 -10.13 13.58
C THR A 124 0.22 -9.28 14.50
N LEU A 125 0.06 -7.97 14.44
CA LEU A 125 0.75 -7.05 15.33
C LEU A 125 0.19 -7.18 16.75
N SER A 126 1.04 -7.12 17.75
CA SER A 126 0.65 -6.95 19.14
C SER A 126 -0.10 -5.63 19.33
N ARG A 127 -0.86 -5.51 20.42
CA ARG A 127 -1.62 -4.28 20.71
C ARG A 127 -0.71 -3.05 20.79
N GLU A 128 0.45 -3.18 21.43
CA GLU A 128 1.42 -2.08 21.53
C GLU A 128 1.99 -1.67 20.17
N GLU A 129 2.31 -2.63 19.31
CA GLU A 129 2.77 -2.34 17.94
C GLU A 129 1.69 -1.62 17.11
N GLN A 130 0.42 -2.02 17.23
CA GLN A 130 -0.70 -1.35 16.58
C GLN A 130 -0.84 0.11 17.05
N LEU A 131 -0.74 0.36 18.36
CA LEU A 131 -0.79 1.69 18.95
C LEU A 131 0.39 2.55 18.48
N GLN A 132 1.60 1.98 18.49
CA GLN A 132 2.79 2.67 18.04
C GLN A 132 2.70 3.03 16.56
N GLN A 133 2.28 2.10 15.70
CA GLN A 133 2.08 2.34 14.28
C GLN A 133 1.07 3.48 14.04
N ARG A 134 -0.08 3.43 14.71
CA ARG A 134 -1.12 4.47 14.59
C ARG A 134 -0.63 5.84 15.06
N ARG A 135 0.13 5.88 16.14
CA ARG A 135 0.76 7.09 16.65
C ARG A 135 1.73 7.70 15.62
N ASP A 136 2.56 6.86 15.00
CA ASP A 136 3.56 7.31 14.03
C ASP A 136 2.90 7.80 12.73
N GLU A 137 1.80 7.18 12.30
CA GLU A 137 0.96 7.68 11.19
C GLU A 137 0.41 9.08 11.50
N TYR A 138 -0.16 9.29 12.67
CA TYR A 138 -0.66 10.61 13.05
C TYR A 138 0.44 11.66 13.19
N ARG A 139 1.63 11.29 13.64
CA ARG A 139 2.77 12.20 13.65
C ARG A 139 3.16 12.66 12.25
N LYS A 140 3.14 11.77 11.24
CA LYS A 140 3.38 12.15 9.85
C LYS A 140 2.33 13.13 9.34
N LEU A 141 1.06 12.91 9.66
CA LEU A 141 -0.02 13.83 9.31
C LEU A 141 0.14 15.19 9.99
N ASN A 142 0.51 15.21 11.28
CA ASN A 142 0.79 16.46 12.00
C ASN A 142 1.98 17.21 11.41
N ALA A 143 3.04 16.50 10.98
CA ALA A 143 4.19 17.12 10.31
C ALA A 143 3.80 17.79 8.98
N ALA A 144 2.77 17.27 8.30
CA ALA A 144 2.16 17.89 7.12
C ALA A 144 1.17 19.03 7.45
N GLY A 145 0.97 19.36 8.74
CA GLY A 145 0.05 20.41 9.19
C GLY A 145 -1.39 19.98 9.41
N LEU A 146 -1.70 18.69 9.23
CA LEU A 146 -3.03 18.13 9.49
C LEU A 146 -3.25 17.96 11.00
N THR A 147 -4.31 18.55 11.52
CA THR A 147 -4.71 18.45 12.94
C THR A 147 -6.06 17.76 13.13
N THR A 148 -6.78 17.56 12.04
CA THR A 148 -8.07 16.86 12.00
C THR A 148 -8.12 15.96 10.78
N VAL A 149 -8.52 14.71 10.97
CA VAL A 149 -8.71 13.74 9.87
C VAL A 149 -10.01 12.99 10.07
N ARG A 150 -10.67 12.68 8.96
CA ARG A 150 -11.84 11.81 8.92
C ARG A 150 -11.50 10.54 8.13
N HIS A 151 -11.68 9.38 8.75
CA HIS A 151 -11.51 8.07 8.14
C HIS A 151 -12.89 7.49 7.76
N PRO A 152 -13.37 7.67 6.53
CA PRO A 152 -14.64 7.07 6.11
C PRO A 152 -14.48 5.54 6.00
N GLY A 153 -15.47 4.80 6.51
CA GLY A 153 -15.49 3.34 6.43
C GLY A 153 -14.46 2.63 7.33
N ALA A 154 -13.80 3.33 8.26
CA ALA A 154 -12.87 2.69 9.18
C ALA A 154 -13.57 1.66 10.07
N PRO A 155 -12.99 0.46 10.29
CA PRO A 155 -13.53 -0.53 11.23
C PRO A 155 -13.55 0.01 12.66
N VAL A 156 -14.49 -0.49 13.48
CA VAL A 156 -14.61 -0.10 14.90
C VAL A 156 -13.31 -0.32 15.68
N GLN A 157 -12.54 -1.34 15.32
CA GLN A 157 -11.25 -1.64 15.94
C GLN A 157 -10.25 -0.49 15.77
N GLU A 158 -10.26 0.19 14.63
CA GLU A 158 -9.42 1.37 14.37
C GLU A 158 -9.80 2.53 15.29
N TYR A 159 -11.10 2.76 15.46
CA TYR A 159 -11.59 3.76 16.39
C TYR A 159 -11.15 3.49 17.84
N ARG A 160 -11.21 2.22 18.28
CA ARG A 160 -10.74 1.81 19.61
C ARG A 160 -9.26 2.04 19.82
N LEU A 161 -8.41 1.92 18.78
CA LEU A 161 -6.99 2.28 18.88
C LEU A 161 -6.83 3.78 19.16
N VAL A 162 -7.61 4.61 18.48
CA VAL A 162 -7.57 6.07 18.66
C VAL A 162 -8.05 6.47 20.06
N GLU A 163 -9.13 5.86 20.55
CA GLU A 163 -9.62 6.07 21.92
C GLU A 163 -8.57 5.71 22.96
N GLU A 164 -7.89 4.58 22.80
CA GLU A 164 -6.84 4.14 23.70
C GLU A 164 -5.63 5.08 23.67
N LEU A 165 -5.19 5.54 22.48
CA LEU A 165 -4.14 6.56 22.38
C LEU A 165 -4.54 7.84 23.13
N LYS A 166 -5.80 8.27 23.03
CA LYS A 166 -6.31 9.42 23.75
C LYS A 166 -6.30 9.21 25.26
N GLN A 167 -6.79 8.06 25.75
CA GLN A 167 -6.81 7.70 27.16
C GLN A 167 -5.41 7.63 27.77
N ARG A 168 -4.42 7.16 27.01
CA ARG A 168 -3.01 7.09 27.41
C ARG A 168 -2.26 8.42 27.29
N GLY A 169 -2.90 9.49 26.80
CA GLY A 169 -2.26 10.78 26.54
C GLY A 169 -1.23 10.75 25.39
N LEU A 170 -1.32 9.77 24.51
CA LEU A 170 -0.39 9.53 23.41
C LEU A 170 -0.91 10.00 22.05
N LEU A 171 -2.17 10.41 21.99
CA LEU A 171 -2.76 10.94 20.77
C LEU A 171 -2.08 12.27 20.42
N THR A 172 -1.47 12.30 19.23
CA THR A 172 -0.94 13.54 18.67
C THR A 172 -2.09 14.35 18.09
N ARG A 173 -2.02 15.65 18.19
CA ARG A 173 -3.09 16.54 17.73
C ARG A 173 -3.29 16.47 16.24
#